data_d0fcbba01d5619ec619c2c16f9f8ef3e
#
_entry.id   d0fcbba01d5619ec619c2c16f9f8ef3e
#
_cell.length_a   1.000
_cell.length_b   1.000
_cell.length_c   1.000
_cell.angle_alpha   90.00
_cell.angle_beta   90.00
_cell.angle_gamma   90.00
#
_symmetry.space_group_name_H-M   'P 1'
#
loop_
_entity.id
_entity.type
_entity.pdbx_description
1 polymer ?
#
loop_
_entity_poly.entity_id
_entity_poly.type
_entity_poly.pdbx_seq_one_letter_code
_entity_poly.pdbx_strand_id
1 'polypeptide(L)'
;MSELRRRRSRDDQDASVTAIEIEAVQTGPGDTGDILRVRDLRIWYAGVKGPVQAVDGVSFALRPGEVLGLVGESGCGKSTLGRGLMGLLPRGAATDGELVFAGTDLLRLPPKQREKLRGAGMGLIFQEPMTRLDPLMRISDHFTEELKVHEPGLSRKEARERALEALRALGIPPTRYRNYPHEFSGGMRQRIMIALALALRPKFIVADEPTTALDVLVEAQILRILADIRVRFSAAILLITHNLGIVAEACDRVAVMYAGKIVEQGPVREIFAEPRHPYTQALLRSTISLTTQALHSIPGAPPDLVDPPPACRFHPRCPHAMHVCATRQPPQFGESGHVADCWLLSDHLTVADRQPLRRAEVAVADEA
;
A
#
# COMPACT_ATOMS: atom_id res chain seq x y z
N MET A 1 -22.24 10.16 -53.88
CA MET A 1 -21.79 11.27 -53.01
C MET A 1 -22.73 11.50 -51.81
N SER A 2 -23.24 10.48 -51.17
CA SER A 2 -24.17 10.61 -50.03
C SER A 2 -23.84 9.75 -48.79
N GLU A 3 -22.72 9.01 -48.77
CA GLU A 3 -22.33 8.17 -47.64
C GLU A 3 -21.14 8.71 -46.83
N LEU A 4 -20.45 9.73 -47.30
CA LEU A 4 -19.30 10.34 -46.62
C LEU A 4 -19.68 11.47 -45.63
N ARG A 5 -20.95 11.83 -45.53
CA ARG A 5 -21.44 12.87 -44.56
C ARG A 5 -22.02 12.32 -43.27
N ARG A 6 -22.15 10.98 -43.11
CA ARG A 6 -22.73 10.40 -41.87
C ARG A 6 -21.69 9.84 -40.87
N ARG A 7 -20.40 9.94 -41.15
CA ARG A 7 -19.33 9.51 -40.23
C ARG A 7 -18.69 10.64 -39.43
N ARG A 8 -19.04 11.93 -39.67
CA ARG A 8 -18.48 13.08 -38.92
C ARG A 8 -19.32 13.56 -37.73
N SER A 9 -20.46 12.94 -37.40
CA SER A 9 -21.31 13.37 -36.30
C SER A 9 -21.34 12.45 -35.07
N ARG A 10 -20.45 11.46 -35.02
CA ARG A 10 -20.30 10.60 -33.82
C ARG A 10 -19.02 10.84 -33.03
N ASP A 11 -18.05 11.58 -33.56
CA ASP A 11 -16.79 11.88 -32.87
C ASP A 11 -16.82 13.21 -32.08
N ASP A 12 -17.88 14.03 -32.23
CA ASP A 12 -18.00 15.31 -31.53
C ASP A 12 -18.79 15.27 -30.21
N GLN A 13 -19.28 14.11 -29.79
CA GLN A 13 -19.95 13.95 -28.46
C GLN A 13 -19.04 13.44 -27.35
N ASP A 14 -17.78 13.10 -27.64
CA ASP A 14 -16.80 12.61 -26.64
C ASP A 14 -15.82 13.70 -26.16
N ALA A 15 -16.00 14.92 -26.57
CA ALA A 15 -15.08 16.04 -26.31
C ALA A 15 -15.43 16.92 -25.10
N SER A 16 -16.37 16.50 -24.23
CA SER A 16 -16.73 17.26 -23.02
C SER A 16 -16.77 16.43 -21.75
N VAL A 17 -15.82 15.52 -21.57
CA VAL A 17 -15.51 15.02 -20.23
C VAL A 17 -14.32 15.82 -19.72
N THR A 18 -14.65 17.02 -19.27
CA THR A 18 -13.80 17.91 -18.49
C THR A 18 -13.03 17.10 -17.44
N ALA A 19 -11.75 17.44 -17.26
CA ALA A 19 -10.93 16.99 -16.16
C ALA A 19 -11.79 16.83 -14.91
N ILE A 20 -11.72 15.67 -14.24
CA ILE A 20 -12.24 15.56 -12.88
C ILE A 20 -11.38 16.55 -12.10
N GLU A 21 -11.87 17.79 -11.95
CA GLU A 21 -11.29 18.74 -11.03
C GLU A 21 -11.39 18.08 -9.66
N ILE A 22 -10.25 17.58 -9.19
CA ILE A 22 -10.10 17.19 -7.79
C ILE A 22 -10.00 18.52 -7.05
N GLU A 23 -11.12 19.28 -7.04
CA GLU A 23 -11.28 20.45 -6.19
C GLU A 23 -11.05 20.02 -4.73
N ALA A 24 -10.60 20.96 -3.92
CA ALA A 24 -10.44 20.76 -2.49
C ALA A 24 -11.62 19.97 -1.95
N VAL A 25 -11.34 18.81 -1.32
CA VAL A 25 -12.32 17.88 -0.77
C VAL A 25 -13.42 18.68 -0.08
N GLN A 26 -14.58 18.82 -0.75
CA GLN A 26 -15.76 19.40 -0.11
C GLN A 26 -16.32 18.35 0.83
N THR A 27 -16.18 18.60 2.12
CA THR A 27 -16.65 17.73 3.19
C THR A 27 -18.18 17.65 3.15
N GLY A 28 -18.72 16.52 2.67
CA GLY A 28 -20.14 16.20 2.75
C GLY A 28 -20.53 15.74 4.18
N PRO A 29 -21.81 15.73 4.55
CA PRO A 29 -22.25 15.23 5.84
C PRO A 29 -21.90 13.73 5.99
N GLY A 30 -20.93 13.42 6.87
CA GLY A 30 -20.32 12.10 7.07
C GLY A 30 -18.87 12.00 6.61
N ASP A 31 -18.27 13.08 6.14
CA ASP A 31 -16.88 13.14 5.72
C ASP A 31 -15.95 13.26 6.94
N THR A 32 -15.16 12.24 7.16
CA THR A 32 -14.13 12.18 8.23
C THR A 32 -12.87 12.99 7.89
N GLY A 33 -12.84 13.68 6.76
CA GLY A 33 -11.65 14.36 6.23
C GLY A 33 -10.60 13.40 5.65
N ASP A 34 -10.97 12.13 5.42
CA ASP A 34 -10.06 11.12 4.90
C ASP A 34 -9.91 11.26 3.38
N ILE A 35 -8.69 11.24 2.89
CA ILE A 35 -8.40 11.20 1.43
C ILE A 35 -8.62 9.80 0.86
N LEU A 36 -8.34 8.76 1.66
CA LEU A 36 -8.58 7.36 1.32
C LEU A 36 -9.32 6.67 2.46
N ARG A 37 -10.40 5.96 2.13
CA ARG A 37 -11.12 5.11 3.06
C ARG A 37 -11.30 3.72 2.47
N VAL A 38 -10.89 2.72 3.25
CA VAL A 38 -10.98 1.30 2.92
C VAL A 38 -11.81 0.62 4.00
N ARG A 39 -12.85 -0.12 3.61
CA ARG A 39 -13.70 -0.87 4.53
C ARG A 39 -13.96 -2.28 4.01
N ASP A 40 -13.67 -3.26 4.84
CA ASP A 40 -13.89 -4.68 4.56
C ASP A 40 -13.40 -5.12 3.17
N LEU A 41 -12.26 -4.53 2.72
CA LEU A 41 -11.72 -4.79 1.39
C LEU A 41 -11.22 -6.22 1.30
N ARG A 42 -11.69 -6.95 0.29
CA ARG A 42 -11.25 -8.30 -0.07
C ARG A 42 -10.67 -8.32 -1.45
N ILE A 43 -9.56 -9.03 -1.61
CA ILE A 43 -8.91 -9.26 -2.90
C ILE A 43 -8.50 -10.73 -2.96
N TRP A 44 -9.13 -11.46 -3.83
CA TRP A 44 -8.92 -12.90 -4.00
C TRP A 44 -8.48 -13.20 -5.42
N TYR A 45 -7.57 -14.13 -5.56
CA TYR A 45 -7.10 -14.62 -6.86
C TYR A 45 -7.64 -16.02 -7.12
N ALA A 46 -7.92 -16.33 -8.39
CA ALA A 46 -8.20 -17.70 -8.79
C ALA A 46 -6.92 -18.54 -8.65
N GLY A 47 -6.99 -19.61 -7.86
CA GLY A 47 -5.91 -20.58 -7.69
C GLY A 47 -6.37 -21.98 -8.09
N VAL A 48 -5.42 -22.87 -8.38
CA VAL A 48 -5.70 -24.26 -8.82
C VAL A 48 -6.41 -25.06 -7.71
N LYS A 49 -6.04 -24.83 -6.45
CA LYS A 49 -6.62 -25.52 -5.27
C LYS A 49 -7.81 -24.79 -4.65
N GLY A 50 -8.16 -23.60 -5.15
CA GLY A 50 -9.19 -22.75 -4.59
C GLY A 50 -8.79 -21.26 -4.63
N PRO A 51 -9.66 -20.33 -4.22
CA PRO A 51 -9.37 -18.91 -4.22
C PRO A 51 -8.28 -18.58 -3.19
N VAL A 52 -7.26 -17.83 -3.63
CA VAL A 52 -6.21 -17.30 -2.73
C VAL A 52 -6.72 -16.01 -2.10
N GLN A 53 -6.97 -16.02 -0.79
CA GLN A 53 -7.51 -14.90 -0.01
C GLN A 53 -6.40 -13.92 0.38
N ALA A 54 -5.78 -13.27 -0.61
CA ALA A 54 -4.60 -12.45 -0.42
C ALA A 54 -4.85 -11.20 0.45
N VAL A 55 -6.07 -10.63 0.38
CA VAL A 55 -6.58 -9.59 1.28
C VAL A 55 -7.99 -9.99 1.67
N ASP A 56 -8.30 -9.98 2.98
CA ASP A 56 -9.57 -10.49 3.48
C ASP A 56 -10.11 -9.65 4.63
N GLY A 57 -10.98 -8.69 4.30
CA GLY A 57 -11.65 -7.85 5.27
C GLY A 57 -10.78 -6.74 5.87
N VAL A 58 -9.90 -6.14 5.06
CA VAL A 58 -9.01 -5.07 5.50
C VAL A 58 -9.74 -3.74 5.57
N SER A 59 -9.59 -3.02 6.70
CA SER A 59 -10.21 -1.70 6.94
C SER A 59 -9.20 -0.73 7.54
N PHE A 60 -9.07 0.43 6.91
CA PHE A 60 -8.28 1.57 7.40
C PHE A 60 -8.67 2.85 6.66
N ALA A 61 -8.23 4.00 7.18
CA ALA A 61 -8.38 5.28 6.53
C ALA A 61 -7.07 6.07 6.61
N LEU A 62 -6.87 6.98 5.64
CA LEU A 62 -5.74 7.90 5.57
C LEU A 62 -6.25 9.32 5.39
N ARG A 63 -5.68 10.24 6.16
CA ARG A 63 -5.91 11.69 6.03
C ARG A 63 -4.90 12.32 5.06
N PRO A 64 -5.22 13.47 4.46
CA PRO A 64 -4.22 14.25 3.71
C PRO A 64 -2.96 14.49 4.56
N GLY A 65 -1.79 14.24 3.98
CA GLY A 65 -0.52 14.41 4.68
C GLY A 65 -0.19 13.36 5.75
N GLU A 66 -0.96 12.30 5.89
CA GLU A 66 -0.69 11.19 6.82
C GLU A 66 0.16 10.11 6.17
N VAL A 67 1.08 9.52 6.94
CA VAL A 67 1.85 8.33 6.53
C VAL A 67 1.41 7.13 7.34
N LEU A 68 0.84 6.13 6.68
CA LEU A 68 0.50 4.82 7.26
C LEU A 68 1.54 3.79 6.83
N GLY A 69 2.28 3.24 7.78
CA GLY A 69 3.14 2.09 7.55
C GLY A 69 2.32 0.80 7.46
N LEU A 70 2.57 -0.04 6.47
CA LEU A 70 2.00 -1.37 6.36
C LEU A 70 3.12 -2.41 6.47
N VAL A 71 3.12 -3.15 7.57
CA VAL A 71 4.17 -4.12 7.90
C VAL A 71 3.63 -5.53 8.06
N GLY A 72 4.49 -6.52 7.96
CA GLY A 72 4.17 -7.95 8.15
C GLY A 72 5.13 -8.85 7.38
N GLU A 73 5.04 -10.16 7.61
CA GLU A 73 5.87 -11.15 6.93
C GLU A 73 5.70 -11.13 5.40
N SER A 74 6.70 -11.64 4.68
CA SER A 74 6.60 -11.82 3.22
C SER A 74 5.41 -12.72 2.86
N GLY A 75 4.69 -12.39 1.77
CA GLY A 75 3.52 -13.16 1.34
C GLY A 75 2.21 -12.87 2.09
N CYS A 76 2.18 -12.03 3.13
CA CYS A 76 0.95 -11.75 3.89
C CYS A 76 -0.10 -10.87 3.16
N GLY A 77 0.17 -10.41 1.92
CA GLY A 77 -0.80 -9.66 1.10
C GLY A 77 -0.53 -8.16 0.95
N LYS A 78 0.54 -7.59 1.52
CA LYS A 78 0.85 -6.13 1.48
C LYS A 78 0.88 -5.54 0.07
N SER A 79 1.71 -6.11 -0.81
CA SER A 79 1.81 -5.64 -2.21
C SER A 79 0.53 -5.87 -3.01
N THR A 80 -0.24 -6.94 -2.68
CA THR A 80 -1.58 -7.16 -3.25
C THR A 80 -2.52 -6.03 -2.84
N LEU A 81 -2.53 -5.65 -1.56
CA LEU A 81 -3.33 -4.52 -1.08
C LEU A 81 -2.93 -3.24 -1.82
N GLY A 82 -1.63 -2.90 -1.87
CA GLY A 82 -1.14 -1.72 -2.60
C GLY A 82 -1.58 -1.68 -4.06
N ARG A 83 -1.41 -2.80 -4.78
CA ARG A 83 -1.88 -2.93 -6.18
C ARG A 83 -3.40 -2.85 -6.31
N GLY A 84 -4.15 -3.40 -5.35
CA GLY A 84 -5.60 -3.32 -5.30
C GLY A 84 -6.12 -1.90 -5.16
N LEU A 85 -5.52 -1.11 -4.26
CA LEU A 85 -5.83 0.31 -4.10
C LEU A 85 -5.62 1.09 -5.39
N MET A 86 -4.57 0.76 -6.15
CA MET A 86 -4.25 1.37 -7.44
C MET A 86 -5.07 0.82 -8.62
N GLY A 87 -5.92 -0.21 -8.41
CA GLY A 87 -6.64 -0.89 -9.48
C GLY A 87 -5.72 -1.61 -10.47
N LEU A 88 -4.57 -2.12 -10.01
CA LEU A 88 -3.53 -2.80 -10.80
C LEU A 88 -3.52 -4.32 -10.53
N LEU A 89 -4.68 -4.90 -10.33
CA LEU A 89 -4.81 -6.34 -10.14
C LEU A 89 -4.81 -7.07 -11.49
N PRO A 90 -4.32 -8.33 -11.55
CA PRO A 90 -4.39 -9.14 -12.75
C PRO A 90 -5.85 -9.45 -13.11
N ARG A 91 -6.09 -9.80 -14.38
CA ARG A 91 -7.42 -10.21 -14.85
C ARG A 91 -7.89 -11.45 -14.07
N GLY A 92 -9.15 -11.44 -13.65
CA GLY A 92 -9.75 -12.53 -12.87
C GLY A 92 -9.57 -12.42 -11.36
N ALA A 93 -8.91 -11.38 -10.85
CA ALA A 93 -8.96 -11.08 -9.42
C ALA A 93 -10.37 -10.61 -9.02
N ALA A 94 -10.92 -11.24 -7.98
CA ALA A 94 -12.18 -10.80 -7.36
C ALA A 94 -11.89 -9.73 -6.30
N THR A 95 -12.71 -8.68 -6.29
CA THR A 95 -12.63 -7.60 -5.30
C THR A 95 -13.99 -7.31 -4.71
N ASP A 96 -14.07 -7.11 -3.40
CA ASP A 96 -15.30 -6.77 -2.67
C ASP A 96 -14.99 -5.78 -1.54
N GLY A 97 -16.02 -5.14 -0.99
CA GLY A 97 -15.89 -4.13 0.06
C GLY A 97 -16.05 -2.70 -0.44
N GLU A 98 -15.50 -1.74 0.29
CA GLU A 98 -15.56 -0.31 -0.03
C GLU A 98 -14.14 0.25 -0.18
N LEU A 99 -13.91 0.99 -1.27
CA LEU A 99 -12.65 1.70 -1.54
C LEU A 99 -12.99 3.10 -2.06
N VAL A 100 -12.92 4.10 -1.19
CA VAL A 100 -13.24 5.49 -1.52
C VAL A 100 -11.96 6.33 -1.52
N PHE A 101 -11.70 7.01 -2.62
CA PHE A 101 -10.62 7.98 -2.77
C PHE A 101 -11.21 9.35 -3.13
N ALA A 102 -10.89 10.38 -2.36
CA ALA A 102 -11.38 11.75 -2.52
C ALA A 102 -12.91 11.80 -2.77
N GLY A 103 -13.69 11.04 -1.97
CA GLY A 103 -15.15 10.95 -2.07
C GLY A 103 -15.69 10.04 -3.18
N THR A 104 -14.82 9.44 -4.00
CA THR A 104 -15.22 8.59 -5.14
C THR A 104 -14.98 7.11 -4.84
N ASP A 105 -16.00 6.26 -4.98
CA ASP A 105 -15.87 4.80 -4.84
C ASP A 105 -15.16 4.20 -6.06
N LEU A 106 -13.91 3.78 -5.87
CA LEU A 106 -13.06 3.27 -6.94
C LEU A 106 -13.50 1.90 -7.45
N LEU A 107 -14.17 1.08 -6.63
CA LEU A 107 -14.60 -0.26 -7.06
C LEU A 107 -15.76 -0.18 -8.04
N ARG A 108 -16.59 0.89 -7.95
CA ARG A 108 -17.73 1.14 -8.84
C ARG A 108 -17.38 1.91 -10.09
N LEU A 109 -16.18 2.53 -10.15
CA LEU A 109 -15.75 3.27 -11.33
C LEU A 109 -15.47 2.34 -12.52
N PRO A 110 -15.89 2.74 -13.75
CA PRO A 110 -15.44 2.10 -14.97
C PRO A 110 -13.91 2.08 -15.08
N PRO A 111 -13.30 1.02 -15.67
CA PRO A 111 -11.83 0.89 -15.75
C PRO A 111 -11.12 2.10 -16.33
N LYS A 112 -11.65 2.70 -17.41
CA LYS A 112 -11.09 3.91 -18.04
C LYS A 112 -11.07 5.14 -17.13
N GLN A 113 -12.09 5.30 -16.27
CA GLN A 113 -12.12 6.43 -15.32
C GLN A 113 -11.15 6.20 -14.16
N ARG A 114 -11.05 4.97 -13.67
CA ARG A 114 -10.06 4.58 -12.65
C ARG A 114 -8.63 4.77 -13.16
N GLU A 115 -8.39 4.50 -14.44
CA GLU A 115 -7.10 4.72 -15.08
C GLU A 115 -6.67 6.19 -15.08
N LYS A 116 -7.59 7.13 -15.27
CA LYS A 116 -7.33 8.56 -15.23
C LYS A 116 -6.91 9.07 -13.84
N LEU A 117 -7.31 8.38 -12.77
CA LEU A 117 -6.92 8.75 -11.40
C LEU A 117 -5.47 8.34 -11.08
N ARG A 118 -4.93 7.34 -11.78
CA ARG A 118 -3.52 6.98 -11.64
C ARG A 118 -2.65 8.09 -12.22
N GLY A 119 -1.57 8.40 -11.55
CA GLY A 119 -0.67 9.49 -11.88
C GLY A 119 -1.05 10.79 -11.17
N ALA A 120 -2.04 11.54 -11.64
CA ALA A 120 -2.41 12.85 -11.07
C ALA A 120 -3.09 12.76 -9.69
N GLY A 121 -3.92 11.74 -9.45
CA GLY A 121 -4.58 11.53 -8.15
C GLY A 121 -3.80 10.60 -7.23
N MET A 122 -3.33 9.48 -7.79
CA MET A 122 -2.76 8.36 -7.07
C MET A 122 -1.44 7.93 -7.72
N GLY A 123 -0.34 8.02 -6.98
CA GLY A 123 1.00 7.59 -7.40
C GLY A 123 1.39 6.21 -6.87
N LEU A 124 2.21 5.48 -7.61
CA LEU A 124 2.77 4.20 -7.18
C LEU A 124 4.28 4.20 -7.36
N ILE A 125 5.01 3.95 -6.27
CA ILE A 125 6.44 3.67 -6.26
C ILE A 125 6.60 2.16 -6.14
N PHE A 126 7.16 1.54 -7.19
CA PHE A 126 7.31 0.08 -7.29
C PHE A 126 8.54 -0.45 -6.57
N GLN A 127 8.46 -1.69 -6.10
CA GLN A 127 9.56 -2.43 -5.48
C GLN A 127 10.77 -2.65 -6.40
N GLU A 128 10.53 -2.86 -7.72
CA GLU A 128 11.58 -3.12 -8.71
C GLU A 128 11.64 -2.04 -9.78
N PRO A 129 12.40 -0.95 -9.60
CA PRO A 129 12.47 0.14 -10.56
C PRO A 129 13.22 -0.21 -11.85
N MET A 130 14.05 -1.27 -11.81
CA MET A 130 14.97 -1.62 -12.90
C MET A 130 14.28 -2.08 -14.17
N THR A 131 13.07 -2.64 -14.04
CA THR A 131 12.29 -3.22 -15.16
C THR A 131 11.27 -2.24 -15.75
N ARG A 132 11.16 -1.02 -15.21
CA ARG A 132 10.09 -0.08 -15.57
C ARG A 132 10.52 1.05 -16.48
N LEU A 133 11.83 1.38 -16.48
CA LEU A 133 12.36 2.35 -17.45
C LEU A 133 12.69 1.63 -18.75
N ASP A 134 12.11 2.07 -19.87
CA ASP A 134 12.50 1.59 -21.19
C ASP A 134 13.96 1.98 -21.44
N PRO A 135 14.88 1.03 -21.61
CA PRO A 135 16.30 1.31 -21.82
C PRO A 135 16.60 2.08 -23.11
N LEU A 136 15.67 2.07 -24.07
CA LEU A 136 15.79 2.76 -25.35
C LEU A 136 15.25 4.19 -25.34
N MET A 137 14.52 4.57 -24.27
CA MET A 137 14.01 5.92 -24.07
C MET A 137 14.93 6.76 -23.18
N ARG A 138 15.05 8.04 -23.48
CA ARG A 138 15.74 8.98 -22.58
C ARG A 138 14.88 9.31 -21.38
N ILE A 139 15.50 9.69 -20.27
CA ILE A 139 14.77 10.12 -19.08
C ILE A 139 13.80 11.29 -19.41
N SER A 140 14.23 12.24 -20.26
CA SER A 140 13.37 13.32 -20.76
C SER A 140 12.09 12.85 -21.43
N ASP A 141 12.15 11.73 -22.13
CA ASP A 141 11.04 11.21 -22.92
C ASP A 141 10.04 10.48 -22.01
N HIS A 142 10.53 9.74 -21.01
CA HIS A 142 9.69 9.17 -19.95
C HIS A 142 8.87 10.24 -19.23
N PHE A 143 9.50 11.35 -18.79
CA PHE A 143 8.77 12.45 -18.15
C PHE A 143 7.79 13.14 -19.10
N THR A 144 8.18 13.30 -20.35
CA THR A 144 7.31 13.96 -21.34
C THR A 144 6.08 13.13 -21.65
N GLU A 145 6.25 11.81 -21.78
CA GLU A 145 5.15 10.87 -22.01
C GLU A 145 4.20 10.84 -20.81
N GLU A 146 4.72 10.60 -19.61
CA GLU A 146 3.95 10.53 -18.37
C GLU A 146 3.13 11.82 -18.14
N LEU A 147 3.78 12.97 -18.21
CA LEU A 147 3.11 14.25 -18.00
C LEU A 147 2.06 14.56 -19.06
N LYS A 148 2.32 14.25 -20.34
CA LYS A 148 1.36 14.50 -21.42
C LYS A 148 0.15 13.58 -21.42
N VAL A 149 0.31 12.32 -20.98
CA VAL A 149 -0.81 11.38 -20.85
C VAL A 149 -1.82 11.91 -19.82
N HIS A 150 -1.33 12.47 -18.71
CA HIS A 150 -2.19 12.95 -17.64
C HIS A 150 -2.60 14.42 -17.77
N GLU A 151 -1.77 15.25 -18.38
CA GLU A 151 -2.02 16.68 -18.62
C GLU A 151 -1.78 17.03 -20.10
N PRO A 152 -2.70 16.69 -21.02
CA PRO A 152 -2.51 16.90 -22.45
C PRO A 152 -2.28 18.36 -22.85
N GLY A 153 -2.78 19.32 -22.04
CA GLY A 153 -2.60 20.76 -22.24
C GLY A 153 -1.26 21.32 -21.78
N LEU A 154 -0.43 20.50 -21.09
CA LEU A 154 0.84 20.96 -20.56
C LEU A 154 1.84 21.28 -21.68
N SER A 155 2.42 22.47 -21.67
CA SER A 155 3.44 22.86 -22.65
C SER A 155 4.74 22.06 -22.45
N ARG A 156 5.52 21.88 -23.52
CA ARG A 156 6.84 21.21 -23.43
C ARG A 156 7.79 21.90 -22.43
N LYS A 157 7.67 23.22 -22.27
CA LYS A 157 8.49 23.99 -21.33
C LYS A 157 8.11 23.65 -19.90
N GLU A 158 6.82 23.67 -19.56
CA GLU A 158 6.31 23.33 -18.23
C GLU A 158 6.59 21.88 -17.87
N ALA A 159 6.38 20.93 -18.79
CA ALA A 159 6.72 19.52 -18.59
C ALA A 159 8.21 19.34 -18.24
N ARG A 160 9.09 20.05 -18.97
CA ARG A 160 10.53 20.03 -18.67
C ARG A 160 10.86 20.64 -17.31
N GLU A 161 10.24 21.76 -16.96
CA GLU A 161 10.46 22.43 -15.66
C GLU A 161 10.04 21.53 -14.50
N ARG A 162 8.87 20.88 -14.57
CA ARG A 162 8.41 19.89 -13.57
C ARG A 162 9.35 18.69 -13.47
N ALA A 163 9.75 18.13 -14.60
CA ALA A 163 10.71 17.04 -14.63
C ALA A 163 12.03 17.39 -13.95
N LEU A 164 12.57 18.58 -14.27
CA LEU A 164 13.81 19.05 -13.67
C LEU A 164 13.65 19.37 -12.17
N GLU A 165 12.51 19.87 -11.73
CA GLU A 165 12.17 20.08 -10.32
C GLU A 165 12.17 18.73 -9.58
N ALA A 166 11.46 17.72 -10.09
CA ALA A 166 11.38 16.39 -9.51
C ALA A 166 12.77 15.70 -9.44
N LEU A 167 13.57 15.80 -10.51
CA LEU A 167 14.93 15.25 -10.54
C LEU A 167 15.86 15.94 -9.53
N ARG A 168 15.80 17.28 -9.41
CA ARG A 168 16.61 18.01 -8.41
C ARG A 168 16.24 17.62 -6.99
N ALA A 169 14.93 17.49 -6.69
CA ALA A 169 14.47 17.06 -5.37
C ALA A 169 15.07 15.71 -4.97
N LEU A 170 15.36 14.84 -5.94
CA LEU A 170 15.95 13.52 -5.75
C LEU A 170 17.48 13.48 -5.94
N GLY A 171 18.11 14.64 -6.01
CA GLY A 171 19.57 14.73 -6.15
C GLY A 171 20.11 14.27 -7.51
N ILE A 172 19.25 14.23 -8.55
CA ILE A 172 19.68 13.92 -9.93
C ILE A 172 20.04 15.24 -10.63
N PRO A 173 21.31 15.39 -11.12
CA PRO A 173 21.72 16.61 -11.80
C PRO A 173 20.88 16.91 -13.05
N PRO A 174 20.42 18.15 -13.27
CA PRO A 174 19.64 18.54 -14.46
C PRO A 174 20.35 18.26 -15.77
N THR A 175 21.68 18.27 -15.80
CA THR A 175 22.50 17.97 -16.96
C THR A 175 22.28 16.56 -17.49
N ARG A 176 21.83 15.64 -16.63
CA ARG A 176 21.59 14.23 -16.97
C ARG A 176 20.17 13.95 -17.45
N TYR A 177 19.30 14.96 -17.57
CA TYR A 177 17.90 14.85 -18.00
C TYR A 177 17.73 14.14 -19.36
N ARG A 178 18.71 14.28 -20.27
CA ARG A 178 18.69 13.65 -21.60
C ARG A 178 19.41 12.31 -21.70
N ASN A 179 19.96 11.81 -20.58
CA ASN A 179 20.64 10.54 -20.54
C ASN A 179 19.66 9.37 -20.64
N TYR A 180 20.17 8.19 -20.98
CA TYR A 180 19.42 6.94 -21.00
C TYR A 180 19.49 6.22 -19.64
N PRO A 181 18.52 5.33 -19.32
CA PRO A 181 18.51 4.60 -18.05
C PRO A 181 19.79 3.83 -17.74
N HIS A 182 20.43 3.23 -18.76
CA HIS A 182 21.65 2.44 -18.58
C HIS A 182 22.88 3.27 -18.16
N GLU A 183 22.84 4.60 -18.32
CA GLU A 183 23.91 5.50 -17.90
C GLU A 183 23.83 5.85 -16.39
N PHE A 184 22.84 5.34 -15.64
CA PHE A 184 22.62 5.60 -14.22
C PHE A 184 22.85 4.33 -13.39
N SER A 185 23.37 4.50 -12.16
CA SER A 185 23.42 3.42 -11.17
C SER A 185 22.03 2.95 -10.76
N GLY A 186 21.91 1.78 -10.12
CA GLY A 186 20.66 1.24 -9.63
C GLY A 186 19.90 2.22 -8.73
N GLY A 187 20.58 2.76 -7.71
CA GLY A 187 19.97 3.75 -6.81
C GLY A 187 19.59 5.07 -7.51
N MET A 188 20.31 5.49 -8.55
CA MET A 188 19.90 6.66 -9.35
C MET A 188 18.66 6.36 -10.19
N ARG A 189 18.55 5.17 -10.78
CA ARG A 189 17.34 4.74 -11.52
C ARG A 189 16.12 4.69 -10.59
N GLN A 190 16.29 4.20 -9.37
CA GLN A 190 15.21 4.21 -8.38
C GLN A 190 14.76 5.63 -8.04
N ARG A 191 15.70 6.55 -7.81
CA ARG A 191 15.37 7.99 -7.62
C ARG A 191 14.66 8.59 -8.83
N ILE A 192 15.03 8.23 -10.04
CA ILE A 192 14.35 8.69 -11.26
C ILE A 192 12.92 8.15 -11.32
N MET A 193 12.67 6.87 -10.96
CA MET A 193 11.33 6.31 -10.90
C MET A 193 10.45 7.00 -9.85
N ILE A 194 11.02 7.32 -8.70
CA ILE A 194 10.33 8.12 -7.68
C ILE A 194 10.03 9.52 -8.24
N ALA A 195 10.99 10.16 -8.94
CA ALA A 195 10.77 11.47 -9.57
C ALA A 195 9.63 11.43 -10.58
N LEU A 196 9.53 10.39 -11.39
CA LEU A 196 8.42 10.19 -12.33
C LEU A 196 7.08 10.12 -11.60
N ALA A 197 6.95 9.26 -10.59
CA ALA A 197 5.73 9.13 -9.81
C ALA A 197 5.31 10.46 -9.13
N LEU A 198 6.27 11.32 -8.80
CA LEU A 198 6.04 12.60 -8.11
C LEU A 198 5.83 13.80 -9.03
N ALA A 199 6.24 13.71 -10.29
CA ALA A 199 6.10 14.80 -11.26
C ALA A 199 4.64 15.22 -11.49
N LEU A 200 3.71 14.29 -11.26
CA LEU A 200 2.27 14.53 -11.33
C LEU A 200 1.64 15.06 -10.03
N ARG A 201 2.44 15.20 -8.95
CA ARG A 201 2.02 15.70 -7.63
C ARG A 201 0.79 14.98 -7.08
N PRO A 202 0.82 13.64 -6.98
CA PRO A 202 -0.32 12.84 -6.52
C PRO A 202 -0.74 13.20 -5.10
N LYS A 203 -2.05 13.11 -4.82
CA LYS A 203 -2.61 13.32 -3.47
C LYS A 203 -2.48 12.08 -2.58
N PHE A 204 -2.34 10.90 -3.16
CA PHE A 204 -2.11 9.65 -2.48
C PHE A 204 -0.98 8.87 -3.14
N ILE A 205 -0.08 8.29 -2.35
CA ILE A 205 1.06 7.52 -2.85
C ILE A 205 1.08 6.16 -2.16
N VAL A 206 1.17 5.10 -2.95
CA VAL A 206 1.58 3.77 -2.45
C VAL A 206 3.06 3.63 -2.72
N ALA A 207 3.86 3.47 -1.68
CA ALA A 207 5.29 3.19 -1.76
C ALA A 207 5.54 1.74 -1.33
N ASP A 208 5.69 0.83 -2.32
CA ASP A 208 5.87 -0.60 -2.09
C ASP A 208 7.37 -0.91 -2.05
N GLU A 209 7.90 -1.08 -0.84
CA GLU A 209 9.32 -1.31 -0.53
C GLU A 209 10.28 -0.33 -1.25
N PRO A 210 10.10 0.98 -1.10
CA PRO A 210 10.80 1.97 -1.91
C PRO A 210 12.31 2.03 -1.67
N THR A 211 12.81 1.38 -0.61
CA THR A 211 14.21 1.42 -0.18
C THR A 211 14.90 0.05 -0.25
N THR A 212 14.20 -0.99 -0.67
CA THR A 212 14.76 -2.34 -0.78
C THR A 212 15.97 -2.37 -1.72
N ALA A 213 17.03 -3.05 -1.31
CA ALA A 213 18.30 -3.19 -2.02
C ALA A 213 19.10 -1.86 -2.19
N LEU A 214 18.84 -0.85 -1.38
CA LEU A 214 19.61 0.38 -1.32
C LEU A 214 20.57 0.38 -0.11
N ASP A 215 21.63 1.17 -0.22
CA ASP A 215 22.47 1.49 0.92
C ASP A 215 21.75 2.45 1.90
N VAL A 216 22.18 2.43 3.17
CA VAL A 216 21.55 3.19 4.27
C VAL A 216 21.49 4.70 3.99
N LEU A 217 22.48 5.26 3.30
CA LEU A 217 22.50 6.69 2.98
C LEU A 217 21.45 7.05 1.94
N VAL A 218 21.26 6.19 0.93
CA VAL A 218 20.25 6.38 -0.10
C VAL A 218 18.85 6.14 0.47
N GLU A 219 18.70 5.16 1.35
CA GLU A 219 17.45 4.92 2.09
C GLU A 219 17.01 6.17 2.86
N ALA A 220 17.89 6.72 3.71
CA ALA A 220 17.61 7.94 4.47
C ALA A 220 17.26 9.12 3.56
N GLN A 221 17.91 9.23 2.40
CA GLN A 221 17.60 10.29 1.44
C GLN A 221 16.20 10.13 0.83
N ILE A 222 15.78 8.91 0.49
CA ILE A 222 14.44 8.64 -0.05
C ILE A 222 13.37 8.95 1.00
N LEU A 223 13.58 8.56 2.26
CA LEU A 223 12.64 8.86 3.34
C LEU A 223 12.46 10.36 3.55
N ARG A 224 13.56 11.13 3.53
CA ARG A 224 13.48 12.61 3.58
C ARG A 224 12.67 13.19 2.43
N ILE A 225 12.85 12.66 1.22
CA ILE A 225 12.11 13.10 0.04
C ILE A 225 10.60 12.80 0.20
N LEU A 226 10.24 11.61 0.69
CA LEU A 226 8.84 11.28 0.97
C LEU A 226 8.25 12.21 2.03
N ALA A 227 9.03 12.55 3.07
CA ALA A 227 8.63 13.53 4.08
C ALA A 227 8.44 14.94 3.49
N ASP A 228 9.35 15.39 2.61
CA ASP A 228 9.23 16.70 1.92
C ASP A 228 7.99 16.78 1.03
N ILE A 229 7.65 15.69 0.33
CA ILE A 229 6.46 15.58 -0.52
C ILE A 229 5.20 15.64 0.31
N ARG A 230 5.16 14.89 1.41
CA ARG A 230 4.09 14.93 2.39
C ARG A 230 3.79 16.37 2.81
N VAL A 231 4.82 17.14 3.19
CA VAL A 231 4.66 18.53 3.64
C VAL A 231 4.26 19.46 2.49
N ARG A 232 4.92 19.35 1.33
CA ARG A 232 4.70 20.28 0.20
C ARG A 232 3.35 20.11 -0.47
N PHE A 233 2.87 18.87 -0.60
CA PHE A 233 1.68 18.54 -1.39
C PHE A 233 0.53 17.98 -0.54
N SER A 234 0.69 17.90 0.79
CA SER A 234 -0.26 17.23 1.70
C SER A 234 -0.63 15.82 1.20
N ALA A 235 0.32 15.14 0.55
CA ALA A 235 0.10 13.81 0.01
C ALA A 235 0.00 12.78 1.15
N ALA A 236 -1.05 11.95 1.12
CA ALA A 236 -1.15 10.78 1.98
C ALA A 236 -0.25 9.67 1.45
N ILE A 237 0.41 8.92 2.32
CA ILE A 237 1.36 7.86 1.91
C ILE A 237 1.02 6.55 2.61
N LEU A 238 0.82 5.49 1.83
CA LEU A 238 0.86 4.11 2.32
C LEU A 238 2.27 3.56 2.07
N LEU A 239 3.05 3.45 3.14
CA LEU A 239 4.42 2.94 3.08
C LEU A 239 4.45 1.46 3.43
N ILE A 240 4.64 0.61 2.43
CA ILE A 240 4.76 -0.84 2.59
C ILE A 240 6.25 -1.15 2.78
N THR A 241 6.60 -1.76 3.90
CA THR A 241 7.97 -2.16 4.20
C THR A 241 8.03 -3.31 5.20
N HIS A 242 9.12 -4.04 5.20
CA HIS A 242 9.46 -5.00 6.26
C HIS A 242 10.44 -4.42 7.30
N ASN A 243 10.96 -3.22 7.07
CA ASN A 243 11.89 -2.54 7.98
C ASN A 243 11.13 -1.70 9.01
N LEU A 244 11.02 -2.22 10.24
CA LEU A 244 10.33 -1.54 11.34
C LEU A 244 11.03 -0.26 11.81
N GLY A 245 12.34 -0.14 11.60
CA GLY A 245 13.09 1.09 11.87
C GLY A 245 12.60 2.25 11.01
N ILE A 246 12.36 2.00 9.72
CA ILE A 246 11.76 2.98 8.80
C ILE A 246 10.37 3.41 9.27
N VAL A 247 9.55 2.44 9.69
CA VAL A 247 8.19 2.74 10.19
C VAL A 247 8.24 3.61 11.43
N ALA A 248 9.15 3.32 12.37
CA ALA A 248 9.30 4.10 13.59
C ALA A 248 9.70 5.56 13.32
N GLU A 249 10.49 5.80 12.27
CA GLU A 249 10.99 7.13 11.91
C GLU A 249 10.02 7.92 11.01
N ALA A 250 9.42 7.26 10.01
CA ALA A 250 8.75 7.93 8.90
C ALA A 250 7.21 7.91 8.97
N CYS A 251 6.60 7.06 9.81
CA CYS A 251 5.15 6.88 9.82
C CYS A 251 4.48 7.52 11.04
N ASP A 252 3.24 8.01 10.85
CA ASP A 252 2.39 8.48 11.95
C ASP A 252 1.66 7.31 12.62
N ARG A 253 1.16 6.39 11.79
CA ARG A 253 0.46 5.18 12.21
C ARG A 253 1.04 3.96 11.50
N VAL A 254 0.81 2.80 12.08
CA VAL A 254 1.19 1.51 11.48
C VAL A 254 0.00 0.56 11.52
N ALA A 255 -0.15 -0.21 10.44
CA ALA A 255 -1.05 -1.35 10.33
C ALA A 255 -0.19 -2.62 10.17
N VAL A 256 -0.39 -3.58 11.04
CA VAL A 256 0.32 -4.86 11.05
C VAL A 256 -0.54 -5.89 10.34
N MET A 257 -0.04 -6.42 9.24
CA MET A 257 -0.77 -7.36 8.39
C MET A 257 -0.23 -8.79 8.55
N TYR A 258 -1.11 -9.73 8.79
CA TYR A 258 -0.81 -11.15 8.87
C TYR A 258 -1.81 -11.95 8.04
N ALA A 259 -1.30 -12.79 7.13
CA ALA A 259 -2.11 -13.73 6.34
C ALA A 259 -3.39 -13.09 5.75
N GLY A 260 -3.29 -11.95 5.09
CA GLY A 260 -4.40 -11.27 4.42
C GLY A 260 -5.25 -10.35 5.31
N LYS A 261 -4.99 -10.26 6.62
CA LYS A 261 -5.77 -9.43 7.57
C LYS A 261 -4.89 -8.41 8.29
N ILE A 262 -5.43 -7.22 8.58
CA ILE A 262 -4.83 -6.32 9.58
C ILE A 262 -5.18 -6.85 10.95
N VAL A 263 -4.17 -7.22 11.73
CA VAL A 263 -4.34 -7.80 13.08
C VAL A 263 -4.18 -6.77 14.18
N GLU A 264 -3.50 -5.66 13.89
CA GLU A 264 -3.32 -4.54 14.81
C GLU A 264 -3.03 -3.27 14.02
N GLN A 265 -3.58 -2.14 14.44
CA GLN A 265 -3.27 -0.82 13.88
C GLN A 265 -3.38 0.27 14.92
N GLY A 266 -2.53 1.30 14.79
CA GLY A 266 -2.54 2.42 15.71
C GLY A 266 -1.40 3.40 15.47
N PRO A 267 -1.27 4.44 16.33
CA PRO A 267 -0.12 5.32 16.33
C PRO A 267 1.17 4.54 16.51
N VAL A 268 2.20 4.87 15.71
CA VAL A 268 3.50 4.16 15.74
C VAL A 268 4.04 4.05 17.16
N ARG A 269 4.02 5.16 17.92
CA ARG A 269 4.55 5.19 19.29
C ARG A 269 3.87 4.20 20.22
N GLU A 270 2.54 4.05 20.11
CA GLU A 270 1.76 3.15 20.95
C GLU A 270 2.02 1.68 20.58
N ILE A 271 2.00 1.35 19.27
CA ILE A 271 2.27 -0.01 18.77
C ILE A 271 3.67 -0.47 19.19
N PHE A 272 4.68 0.41 19.10
CA PHE A 272 6.05 0.05 19.46
C PHE A 272 6.28 -0.03 20.97
N ALA A 273 5.56 0.79 21.78
CA ALA A 273 5.67 0.76 23.22
C ALA A 273 4.86 -0.38 23.85
N GLU A 274 3.64 -0.62 23.36
CA GLU A 274 2.69 -1.57 23.93
C GLU A 274 1.92 -2.33 22.84
N PRO A 275 2.60 -3.25 22.11
CA PRO A 275 1.94 -4.09 21.12
C PRO A 275 0.92 -5.02 21.78
N ARG A 276 -0.31 -5.04 21.27
CA ARG A 276 -1.44 -5.77 21.87
C ARG A 276 -1.61 -7.18 21.27
N HIS A 277 -1.34 -7.33 19.98
CA HIS A 277 -1.48 -8.61 19.30
C HIS A 277 -0.18 -9.44 19.44
N PRO A 278 -0.23 -10.74 19.80
CA PRO A 278 0.96 -11.59 19.96
C PRO A 278 1.84 -11.67 18.71
N TYR A 279 1.27 -11.57 17.52
CA TYR A 279 2.05 -11.49 16.27
C TYR A 279 2.87 -10.20 16.21
N THR A 280 2.27 -9.05 16.54
CA THR A 280 2.99 -7.77 16.58
C THR A 280 4.13 -7.80 17.59
N GLN A 281 3.90 -8.38 18.76
CA GLN A 281 4.95 -8.57 19.77
C GLN A 281 6.11 -9.42 19.23
N ALA A 282 5.78 -10.52 18.56
CA ALA A 282 6.78 -11.41 17.96
C ALA A 282 7.53 -10.73 16.81
N LEU A 283 6.83 -9.98 15.95
CA LEU A 283 7.40 -9.22 14.84
C LEU A 283 8.39 -8.16 15.34
N LEU A 284 8.02 -7.38 16.37
CA LEU A 284 8.89 -6.38 16.97
C LEU A 284 10.13 -7.01 17.63
N ARG A 285 9.98 -8.16 18.31
CA ARG A 285 11.11 -8.90 18.91
C ARG A 285 12.05 -9.53 17.88
N SER A 286 11.56 -9.83 16.68
CA SER A 286 12.38 -10.39 15.60
C SER A 286 13.24 -9.33 14.90
N THR A 287 13.03 -8.03 15.20
CA THR A 287 13.83 -6.95 14.62
C THR A 287 15.21 -6.90 15.26
N ILE A 288 16.24 -7.00 14.43
CA ILE A 288 17.62 -6.90 14.85
C ILE A 288 17.96 -5.44 15.13
N SER A 289 18.44 -5.14 16.35
CA SER A 289 18.97 -3.84 16.75
C SER A 289 20.42 -4.01 17.25
N LEU A 290 21.16 -2.91 17.39
CA LEU A 290 22.52 -2.94 17.96
C LEU A 290 22.56 -3.48 19.39
N THR A 291 21.43 -3.52 20.09
CA THR A 291 21.28 -4.04 21.45
C THR A 291 20.69 -5.45 21.51
N THR A 292 20.42 -6.07 20.36
CA THR A 292 19.80 -7.41 20.31
C THR A 292 20.78 -8.47 20.80
N GLN A 293 20.52 -9.07 21.96
CA GLN A 293 21.35 -10.13 22.55
C GLN A 293 21.00 -11.53 22.04
N ALA A 294 19.79 -11.76 21.53
CA ALA A 294 19.34 -13.04 20.98
C ALA A 294 18.44 -12.83 19.79
N LEU A 295 18.64 -13.63 18.74
CA LEU A 295 17.74 -13.63 17.57
C LEU A 295 16.45 -14.37 17.94
N HIS A 296 15.33 -13.69 17.84
CA HIS A 296 14.02 -14.29 18.01
C HIS A 296 13.36 -14.45 16.63
N SER A 297 13.09 -15.67 16.22
CA SER A 297 12.27 -15.97 15.04
C SER A 297 10.84 -16.31 15.46
N ILE A 298 9.88 -15.98 14.62
CA ILE A 298 8.48 -16.41 14.82
C ILE A 298 8.40 -17.89 14.42
N PRO A 299 8.11 -18.82 15.35
CA PRO A 299 8.08 -20.26 15.04
C PRO A 299 7.02 -20.61 13.99
N GLY A 300 7.29 -21.64 13.18
CA GLY A 300 6.40 -22.15 12.14
C GLY A 300 6.35 -21.26 10.90
N ALA A 301 5.62 -21.72 9.88
CA ALA A 301 5.38 -20.97 8.63
C ALA A 301 4.04 -20.22 8.69
N PRO A 302 3.91 -19.10 7.94
CA PRO A 302 2.61 -18.47 7.70
C PRO A 302 1.65 -19.49 7.05
N PRO A 303 0.33 -19.40 7.33
CA PRO A 303 -0.65 -20.31 6.72
C PRO A 303 -0.78 -20.05 5.21
N ASP A 304 -1.20 -21.08 4.48
CA ASP A 304 -1.61 -20.96 3.08
C ASP A 304 -2.84 -20.03 2.99
N LEU A 305 -2.82 -19.13 2.03
CA LEU A 305 -3.93 -18.21 1.80
C LEU A 305 -5.06 -18.81 0.95
N VAL A 306 -4.93 -20.05 0.47
CA VAL A 306 -6.00 -20.79 -0.21
C VAL A 306 -7.01 -21.30 0.80
N ASP A 307 -6.54 -21.87 1.91
CA ASP A 307 -7.37 -22.36 3.00
C ASP A 307 -6.82 -21.87 4.36
N PRO A 308 -6.88 -20.56 4.60
CA PRO A 308 -6.38 -20.01 5.86
C PRO A 308 -7.27 -20.44 7.03
N PRO A 309 -6.72 -20.52 8.26
CA PRO A 309 -7.50 -20.81 9.46
C PRO A 309 -8.76 -19.94 9.54
N PRO A 310 -9.94 -20.54 9.83
CA PRO A 310 -11.24 -19.85 9.68
C PRO A 310 -11.49 -18.73 10.68
N ALA A 311 -10.75 -18.70 11.77
CA ALA A 311 -10.88 -17.70 12.84
C ALA A 311 -9.61 -16.83 12.94
N CYS A 312 -8.95 -16.77 14.10
CA CYS A 312 -7.68 -16.05 14.21
C CYS A 312 -6.61 -16.76 13.38
N ARG A 313 -6.15 -16.16 12.28
CA ARG A 313 -5.17 -16.79 11.37
C ARG A 313 -3.79 -17.02 12.00
N PHE A 314 -3.48 -16.31 13.09
CA PHE A 314 -2.23 -16.49 13.82
C PHE A 314 -2.29 -17.58 14.88
N HIS A 315 -3.47 -18.13 15.23
CA HIS A 315 -3.60 -19.08 16.35
C HIS A 315 -2.66 -20.30 16.25
N PRO A 316 -2.34 -20.87 15.07
CA PRO A 316 -1.43 -22.02 15.00
C PRO A 316 0.01 -21.71 15.47
N ARG A 317 0.43 -20.45 15.37
CA ARG A 317 1.76 -19.98 15.76
C ARG A 317 1.76 -19.18 17.07
N CYS A 318 0.57 -18.91 17.63
CA CYS A 318 0.41 -18.06 18.80
C CYS A 318 0.79 -18.83 20.09
N PRO A 319 1.72 -18.31 20.91
CA PRO A 319 2.06 -18.95 22.18
C PRO A 319 0.93 -18.88 23.22
N HIS A 320 -0.06 -18.02 22.98
CA HIS A 320 -1.21 -17.78 23.85
C HIS A 320 -2.53 -18.25 23.22
N ALA A 321 -2.47 -19.19 22.26
CA ALA A 321 -3.66 -19.67 21.57
C ALA A 321 -4.65 -20.32 22.54
N MET A 322 -5.91 -19.93 22.43
CA MET A 322 -7.03 -20.44 23.21
C MET A 322 -8.04 -21.10 22.27
N HIS A 323 -8.93 -21.96 22.81
CA HIS A 323 -9.97 -22.64 22.03
C HIS A 323 -10.80 -21.66 21.17
N VAL A 324 -11.15 -20.50 21.72
CA VAL A 324 -11.88 -19.46 21.00
C VAL A 324 -11.14 -18.96 19.76
N CYS A 325 -9.80 -18.94 19.79
CA CYS A 325 -8.98 -18.46 18.67
C CYS A 325 -9.09 -19.34 17.41
N ALA A 326 -9.39 -20.65 17.59
CA ALA A 326 -9.58 -21.57 16.47
C ALA A 326 -11.03 -21.59 15.94
N THR A 327 -12.01 -21.15 16.76
CA THR A 327 -13.43 -21.33 16.45
C THR A 327 -14.17 -20.05 16.10
N ARG A 328 -13.70 -18.90 16.59
CA ARG A 328 -14.37 -17.61 16.38
C ARG A 328 -13.38 -16.51 15.96
N GLN A 329 -13.74 -15.74 14.93
CA GLN A 329 -12.99 -14.55 14.52
C GLN A 329 -13.00 -13.54 15.68
N PRO A 330 -11.84 -13.04 16.14
CA PRO A 330 -11.80 -11.96 17.11
C PRO A 330 -12.39 -10.68 16.51
N PRO A 331 -13.25 -9.95 17.25
CA PRO A 331 -13.60 -8.61 16.89
C PRO A 331 -12.41 -7.67 17.14
N GLN A 332 -12.52 -6.46 16.64
CA GLN A 332 -11.56 -5.41 16.92
C GLN A 332 -11.75 -4.89 18.37
N PHE A 333 -10.69 -4.95 19.17
CA PHE A 333 -10.64 -4.40 20.53
C PHE A 333 -9.73 -3.19 20.57
N GLY A 334 -10.04 -2.24 21.44
CA GLY A 334 -9.24 -1.05 21.73
C GLY A 334 -9.99 0.24 21.49
N GLU A 335 -9.37 1.35 21.89
CA GLU A 335 -9.90 2.71 21.83
C GLU A 335 -8.83 3.68 21.33
N SER A 336 -9.23 4.93 21.06
CA SER A 336 -8.30 6.03 20.73
C SER A 336 -7.42 5.78 19.49
N GLY A 337 -7.88 4.93 18.57
CA GLY A 337 -7.17 4.67 17.32
C GLY A 337 -6.09 3.58 17.42
N HIS A 338 -5.83 2.98 18.58
CA HIS A 338 -5.01 1.78 18.75
C HIS A 338 -5.90 0.57 18.99
N VAL A 339 -6.02 -0.27 17.97
CA VAL A 339 -6.94 -1.41 17.95
C VAL A 339 -6.24 -2.68 17.49
N ALA A 340 -6.69 -3.82 18.04
CA ALA A 340 -6.16 -5.14 17.67
C ALA A 340 -7.27 -6.22 17.65
N ASP A 341 -7.14 -7.15 16.72
CA ASP A 341 -8.05 -8.28 16.54
C ASP A 341 -7.53 -9.49 17.35
N CYS A 342 -7.67 -9.43 18.68
CA CYS A 342 -7.13 -10.46 19.57
C CYS A 342 -8.04 -10.76 20.76
N TRP A 343 -8.40 -12.03 20.95
CA TRP A 343 -9.22 -12.48 22.06
C TRP A 343 -8.57 -12.31 23.46
N LEU A 344 -7.26 -12.15 23.55
CA LEU A 344 -6.60 -11.85 24.83
C LEU A 344 -7.06 -10.51 25.45
N LEU A 345 -7.60 -9.61 24.63
CA LEU A 345 -8.09 -8.31 25.03
C LEU A 345 -9.56 -8.33 25.50
N SER A 346 -10.23 -9.49 25.43
CA SER A 346 -11.63 -9.63 25.83
C SER A 346 -11.79 -9.96 27.30
N ASP A 347 -12.62 -9.19 27.99
CA ASP A 347 -13.03 -9.46 29.37
C ASP A 347 -14.20 -10.44 29.48
N HIS A 348 -14.88 -10.76 28.38
CA HIS A 348 -16.13 -11.52 28.33
C HIS A 348 -15.98 -12.99 27.92
N LEU A 349 -14.78 -13.56 27.97
CA LEU A 349 -14.55 -14.95 27.60
C LEU A 349 -14.93 -15.90 28.75
N THR A 350 -15.62 -17.00 28.42
CA THR A 350 -15.91 -18.10 29.33
C THR A 350 -14.66 -18.90 29.69
N VAL A 351 -14.74 -19.75 30.71
CA VAL A 351 -13.63 -20.65 31.08
C VAL A 351 -13.31 -21.61 29.91
N ALA A 352 -14.33 -22.09 29.19
CA ALA A 352 -14.14 -22.96 28.03
C ALA A 352 -13.41 -22.24 26.88
N ASP A 353 -13.75 -20.96 26.62
CA ASP A 353 -13.10 -20.14 25.61
C ASP A 353 -11.60 -19.94 25.89
N ARG A 354 -11.22 -19.84 27.18
CA ARG A 354 -9.85 -19.60 27.65
C ARG A 354 -9.01 -20.86 27.76
N GLN A 355 -9.55 -22.05 27.48
CA GLN A 355 -8.75 -23.27 27.49
C GLN A 355 -7.60 -23.16 26.49
N PRO A 356 -6.33 -23.39 26.90
CA PRO A 356 -5.19 -23.37 26.01
C PRO A 356 -5.31 -24.47 24.94
N LEU A 357 -5.05 -24.11 23.69
CA LEU A 357 -4.87 -25.08 22.62
C LEU A 357 -3.56 -25.84 22.84
N ARG A 358 -3.61 -27.18 22.91
CA ARG A 358 -2.41 -28.01 23.01
C ARG A 358 -1.68 -28.00 21.66
N ARG A 359 -0.36 -27.80 21.67
CA ARG A 359 0.47 -27.75 20.45
C ARG A 359 0.36 -28.98 19.55
N ALA A 360 -0.06 -30.15 20.09
CA ALA A 360 -0.32 -31.38 19.34
C ALA A 360 -1.57 -31.29 18.42
N GLU A 361 -2.55 -30.43 18.73
CA GLU A 361 -3.76 -30.24 17.90
C GLU A 361 -3.53 -29.31 16.71
N VAL A 362 -2.43 -28.58 16.75
CA VAL A 362 -2.02 -27.63 15.68
C VAL A 362 -1.24 -28.33 14.55
N ALA A 363 -0.53 -29.43 14.87
CA ALA A 363 0.31 -30.14 13.91
C ALA A 363 -0.46 -31.08 12.95
N VAL A 364 -1.72 -31.43 13.26
CA VAL A 364 -2.52 -32.37 12.46
C VAL A 364 -3.16 -31.71 11.22
N ALA A 365 -3.19 -30.38 11.14
CA ALA A 365 -3.74 -29.67 9.98
C ALA A 365 -2.74 -29.53 8.81
N ASP A 366 -1.45 -29.81 9.02
CA ASP A 366 -0.42 -29.70 8.00
C ASP A 366 -0.11 -31.02 7.25
N GLU A 367 -0.71 -32.17 7.66
CA GLU A 367 -0.46 -33.47 7.04
C GLU A 367 -1.72 -34.15 6.40
N ALA A 368 -2.82 -33.42 6.22
CA ALA A 368 -4.04 -33.96 5.59
C ALA A 368 -4.32 -33.35 4.18
#